data_d9e8d941fec2465ff8bac387b28ba57f
#
_entry.id   d9e8d941fec2465ff8bac387b28ba57f
#
_cell.length_a   1.000
_cell.length_b   1.000
_cell.length_c   1.000
_cell.angle_alpha   90.00
_cell.angle_beta   90.00
_cell.angle_gamma   90.00
#
_symmetry.space_group_name_H-M   'P 1'
#
loop_
_entity.id
_entity.type
_entity.pdbx_description
1 polymer ?
#
loop_
_entity_poly.entity_id
_entity_poly.type
_entity_poly.pdbx_seq_one_letter_code
_entity_poly.pdbx_strand_id
1 'polypeptide(L)'
;FAHDVDISIQALTKYVGGHSDLLLGSVSVRDDSSYATIGPVYKQLGLAVSPDDCSLALRGLQTLAVRLEQLQSSTLIVAKWLAQQPCIETVFHPAFPSCPGHLYWKRDFTGSASVFSFLFKDNISAQQVTGFLEALVVFKLGLSWGGVTSLAVVYPALDRPGQDFGGRLVRLNIGLEAPDDLVDDLQNAILTGLK
;
A
#
# COMPACT_ATOMS: atom_id res chain seq x y z
N PHE A 1 -1.94 2.67 21.78
CA PHE A 1 -1.61 3.52 22.94
C PHE A 1 -0.34 3.05 23.68
N ALA A 2 0.16 1.84 23.42
CA ALA A 2 1.37 1.29 24.05
C ALA A 2 2.67 2.08 23.73
N HIS A 3 2.66 2.93 22.72
CA HIS A 3 3.79 3.76 22.31
C HIS A 3 3.56 5.27 22.64
N ASP A 4 2.89 5.55 23.74
CA ASP A 4 2.55 6.90 24.22
C ASP A 4 1.76 7.76 23.20
N VAL A 5 0.94 7.09 22.39
CA VAL A 5 0.01 7.75 21.49
C VAL A 5 -1.27 8.10 22.25
N ASP A 6 -1.74 9.33 22.14
CA ASP A 6 -2.96 9.81 22.79
C ASP A 6 -4.19 9.62 21.91
N ILE A 7 -4.02 9.74 20.58
CA ILE A 7 -5.10 9.63 19.60
C ILE A 7 -4.64 8.72 18.47
N SER A 8 -5.42 7.69 18.15
CA SER A 8 -5.21 6.80 17.00
C SER A 8 -6.26 7.08 15.94
N ILE A 9 -5.82 7.42 14.74
CA ILE A 9 -6.69 7.66 13.57
C ILE A 9 -6.40 6.56 12.54
N GLN A 10 -7.47 5.86 12.10
CA GLN A 10 -7.35 4.76 11.16
C GLN A 10 -8.30 4.94 9.97
N ALA A 11 -7.77 4.73 8.76
CA ALA A 11 -8.58 4.57 7.56
C ALA A 11 -9.10 3.12 7.49
N LEU A 12 -10.29 2.86 8.04
CA LEU A 12 -10.93 1.54 7.97
C LEU A 12 -11.22 1.11 6.53
N THR A 13 -11.32 2.09 5.62
CA THR A 13 -11.38 1.93 4.16
C THR A 13 -10.30 1.00 3.61
N LYS A 14 -9.12 0.95 4.24
CA LYS A 14 -7.95 0.22 3.75
C LYS A 14 -7.92 -1.20 4.30
N TYR A 15 -6.87 -1.60 4.97
CA TYR A 15 -6.66 -2.98 5.45
C TYR A 15 -7.75 -3.52 6.35
N VAL A 16 -8.41 -2.67 7.16
CA VAL A 16 -9.47 -3.12 8.07
C VAL A 16 -10.67 -3.60 7.27
N GLY A 17 -11.23 -2.79 6.39
CA GLY A 17 -12.27 -3.22 5.44
C GLY A 17 -11.76 -4.32 4.52
N GLY A 18 -10.69 -4.02 3.79
CA GLY A 18 -9.90 -4.99 3.03
C GLY A 18 -10.52 -5.50 1.73
N HIS A 19 -11.71 -5.03 1.35
CA HIS A 19 -12.47 -5.54 0.20
C HIS A 19 -12.86 -4.45 -0.81
N SER A 20 -12.37 -3.20 -0.62
CA SER A 20 -12.64 -2.04 -1.49
C SER A 20 -14.13 -1.66 -1.60
N ASP A 21 -14.93 -2.01 -0.61
CA ASP A 21 -16.37 -1.84 -0.53
C ASP A 21 -16.81 -0.90 0.61
N LEU A 22 -15.86 -0.28 1.31
CA LEU A 22 -16.08 0.55 2.50
C LEU A 22 -15.30 1.86 2.43
N LEU A 23 -15.97 2.96 2.75
CA LEU A 23 -15.35 4.26 2.98
C LEU A 23 -15.63 4.72 4.41
N LEU A 24 -14.70 4.46 5.33
CA LEU A 24 -14.89 4.72 6.76
C LEU A 24 -13.56 5.07 7.43
N GLY A 25 -13.62 5.95 8.43
CA GLY A 25 -12.53 6.25 9.34
C GLY A 25 -12.89 5.93 10.79
N SER A 26 -11.88 5.76 11.64
CA SER A 26 -12.06 5.70 13.09
C SER A 26 -11.08 6.61 13.79
N VAL A 27 -11.53 7.19 14.90
CA VAL A 27 -10.72 7.93 15.86
C VAL A 27 -10.90 7.26 17.22
N SER A 28 -9.79 6.79 17.78
CA SER A 28 -9.77 6.21 19.13
C SER A 28 -8.90 7.07 20.02
N VAL A 29 -9.34 7.32 21.23
CA VAL A 29 -8.65 8.17 22.21
C VAL A 29 -8.26 7.35 23.44
N ARG A 30 -7.22 7.80 24.16
CA ARG A 30 -6.69 7.09 25.33
C ARG A 30 -7.60 7.20 26.54
N ASP A 31 -8.27 8.35 26.72
CA ASP A 31 -8.97 8.71 27.96
C ASP A 31 -10.23 9.54 27.71
N ASP A 32 -11.06 9.62 28.76
CA ASP A 32 -12.33 10.35 28.72
C ASP A 32 -12.18 11.85 28.50
N SER A 33 -11.06 12.47 28.91
CA SER A 33 -10.83 13.90 28.72
C SER A 33 -10.61 14.23 27.24
N SER A 34 -9.85 13.40 26.53
CA SER A 34 -9.69 13.47 25.08
C SER A 34 -11.01 13.20 24.35
N TYR A 35 -11.81 12.25 24.84
CA TYR A 35 -13.15 12.00 24.29
C TYR A 35 -14.10 13.17 24.49
N ALA A 36 -14.08 13.81 25.68
CA ALA A 36 -14.88 14.98 25.96
C ALA A 36 -14.55 16.18 25.06
N THR A 37 -13.32 16.24 24.55
CA THR A 37 -12.87 17.27 23.61
C THR A 37 -13.31 16.97 22.16
N ILE A 38 -13.10 15.75 21.70
CA ILE A 38 -13.31 15.35 20.29
C ILE A 38 -14.79 14.96 20.01
N GLY A 39 -15.44 14.30 20.95
CA GLY A 39 -16.81 13.79 20.77
C GLY A 39 -17.85 14.88 20.44
N PRO A 40 -17.83 16.05 21.09
CA PRO A 40 -18.73 17.15 20.71
C PRO A 40 -18.51 17.65 19.28
N VAL A 41 -17.25 17.73 18.82
CA VAL A 41 -16.92 18.16 17.44
C VAL A 41 -17.51 17.19 16.43
N TYR A 42 -17.38 15.87 16.65
CA TYR A 42 -18.01 14.85 15.81
C TYR A 42 -19.52 15.07 15.68
N LYS A 43 -20.21 15.33 16.80
CA LYS A 43 -21.65 15.60 16.82
C LYS A 43 -22.01 16.91 16.13
N GLN A 44 -21.24 17.99 16.36
CA GLN A 44 -21.47 19.30 15.73
C GLN A 44 -21.29 19.26 14.21
N LEU A 45 -20.36 18.48 13.72
CA LEU A 45 -20.13 18.28 12.28
C LEU A 45 -21.21 17.41 11.63
N GLY A 46 -22.10 16.78 12.41
CA GLY A 46 -23.15 15.91 11.89
C GLY A 46 -22.61 14.67 11.20
N LEU A 47 -21.43 14.21 11.58
CA LEU A 47 -20.83 13.01 11.02
C LEU A 47 -21.66 11.79 11.44
N ALA A 48 -22.17 11.07 10.46
CA ALA A 48 -22.97 9.88 10.68
C ALA A 48 -22.32 8.69 9.94
N VAL A 49 -22.44 7.52 10.55
CA VAL A 49 -21.97 6.26 9.97
C VAL A 49 -23.15 5.30 9.89
N SER A 50 -23.33 4.65 8.74
CA SER A 50 -24.39 3.68 8.58
C SER A 50 -24.09 2.40 9.35
N PRO A 51 -25.10 1.68 9.86
CA PRO A 51 -24.91 0.36 10.45
C PRO A 51 -24.30 -0.65 9.47
N ASP A 52 -24.58 -0.53 8.18
CA ASP A 52 -24.04 -1.39 7.13
C ASP A 52 -22.53 -1.20 7.00
N ASP A 53 -22.03 0.04 7.00
CA ASP A 53 -20.60 0.35 6.99
C ASP A 53 -19.89 -0.21 8.23
N CYS A 54 -20.53 -0.09 9.40
CA CYS A 54 -20.01 -0.68 10.64
C CYS A 54 -19.95 -2.21 10.55
N SER A 55 -20.95 -2.84 9.95
CA SER A 55 -20.99 -4.30 9.75
C SER A 55 -19.87 -4.76 8.80
N LEU A 56 -19.64 -4.04 7.69
CA LEU A 56 -18.53 -4.34 6.76
C LEU A 56 -17.17 -4.16 7.43
N ALA A 57 -16.98 -3.09 8.21
CA ALA A 57 -15.74 -2.87 8.95
C ALA A 57 -15.49 -3.99 9.97
N LEU A 58 -16.51 -4.40 10.73
CA LEU A 58 -16.41 -5.48 11.70
C LEU A 58 -16.09 -6.83 11.03
N ARG A 59 -16.74 -7.13 9.91
CA ARG A 59 -16.46 -8.33 9.10
C ARG A 59 -15.02 -8.34 8.61
N GLY A 60 -14.53 -7.21 8.08
CA GLY A 60 -13.15 -7.07 7.62
C GLY A 60 -12.14 -7.24 8.76
N LEU A 61 -12.44 -6.70 9.94
CA LEU A 61 -11.58 -6.80 11.12
C LEU A 61 -11.35 -8.24 11.56
N GLN A 62 -12.35 -9.11 11.45
CA GLN A 62 -12.26 -10.53 11.83
C GLN A 62 -11.21 -11.31 11.01
N THR A 63 -10.93 -10.88 9.78
CA THR A 63 -9.95 -11.53 8.89
C THR A 63 -8.67 -10.72 8.71
N LEU A 64 -8.52 -9.60 9.41
CA LEU A 64 -7.38 -8.68 9.23
C LEU A 64 -6.04 -9.38 9.42
N ALA A 65 -5.87 -10.18 10.46
CA ALA A 65 -4.61 -10.83 10.78
C ALA A 65 -4.16 -11.78 9.66
N VAL A 66 -5.03 -12.70 9.23
CA VAL A 66 -4.70 -13.66 8.16
C VAL A 66 -4.46 -12.98 6.82
N ARG A 67 -5.19 -11.87 6.53
CA ARG A 67 -4.97 -11.10 5.30
C ARG A 67 -3.63 -10.37 5.34
N LEU A 68 -3.27 -9.74 6.45
CA LEU A 68 -1.98 -9.04 6.58
C LEU A 68 -0.80 -10.01 6.47
N GLU A 69 -0.90 -11.21 7.07
CA GLU A 69 0.13 -12.24 6.95
C GLU A 69 0.32 -12.68 5.50
N GLN A 70 -0.77 -12.97 4.78
CA GLN A 70 -0.72 -13.34 3.38
C GLN A 70 -0.19 -12.19 2.51
N LEU A 71 -0.69 -10.96 2.72
CA LEU A 71 -0.24 -9.78 1.98
C LEU A 71 1.26 -9.53 2.17
N GLN A 72 1.77 -9.62 3.40
CA GLN A 72 3.20 -9.50 3.69
C GLN A 72 4.02 -10.55 2.95
N SER A 73 3.60 -11.82 3.03
CA SER A 73 4.29 -12.93 2.37
C SER A 73 4.37 -12.74 0.86
N SER A 74 3.23 -12.50 0.21
CA SER A 74 3.15 -12.26 -1.24
C SER A 74 3.96 -11.04 -1.65
N THR A 75 3.88 -9.96 -0.88
CA THR A 75 4.63 -8.72 -1.14
C THR A 75 6.14 -8.95 -1.13
N LEU A 76 6.64 -9.71 -0.16
CA LEU A 76 8.07 -10.02 -0.06
C LEU A 76 8.55 -10.91 -1.23
N ILE A 77 7.71 -11.83 -1.70
CA ILE A 77 8.04 -12.65 -2.89
C ILE A 77 8.18 -11.75 -4.11
N VAL A 78 7.18 -10.93 -4.41
CA VAL A 78 7.18 -10.01 -5.56
C VAL A 78 8.33 -9.00 -5.47
N ALA A 79 8.54 -8.39 -4.30
CA ALA A 79 9.59 -7.39 -4.09
C ALA A 79 11.00 -7.99 -4.27
N LYS A 80 11.24 -9.22 -3.78
CA LYS A 80 12.51 -9.94 -3.97
C LYS A 80 12.75 -10.28 -5.43
N TRP A 81 11.72 -10.71 -6.14
CA TRP A 81 11.81 -11.02 -7.56
C TRP A 81 12.12 -9.75 -8.38
N LEU A 82 11.43 -8.62 -8.11
CA LEU A 82 11.71 -7.34 -8.75
C LEU A 82 13.14 -6.86 -8.51
N ALA A 83 13.67 -7.02 -7.31
CA ALA A 83 15.03 -6.61 -6.98
C ALA A 83 16.11 -7.36 -7.78
N GLN A 84 15.78 -8.48 -8.41
CA GLN A 84 16.68 -9.27 -9.25
C GLN A 84 16.57 -8.91 -10.74
N GLN A 85 15.63 -8.07 -11.13
CA GLN A 85 15.40 -7.75 -12.54
C GLN A 85 16.44 -6.75 -13.05
N PRO A 86 17.05 -7.00 -14.24
CA PRO A 86 18.10 -6.14 -14.79
C PRO A 86 17.66 -4.69 -15.05
N CYS A 87 16.37 -4.46 -15.31
CA CYS A 87 15.80 -3.13 -15.58
C CYS A 87 15.47 -2.32 -14.32
N ILE A 88 15.54 -2.94 -13.13
CA ILE A 88 15.22 -2.29 -11.86
C ILE A 88 16.50 -1.71 -11.23
N GLU A 89 16.41 -0.45 -10.81
CA GLU A 89 17.46 0.26 -10.09
C GLU A 89 17.38 -0.02 -8.59
N THR A 90 16.19 0.17 -8.02
CA THR A 90 15.97 0.04 -6.56
C THR A 90 14.55 -0.40 -6.26
N VAL A 91 14.40 -1.23 -5.23
CA VAL A 91 13.12 -1.57 -4.61
C VAL A 91 13.04 -0.90 -3.24
N PHE A 92 12.03 -0.04 -3.06
CA PHE A 92 11.76 0.66 -1.80
C PHE A 92 10.76 -0.14 -0.97
N HIS A 93 11.25 -1.19 -0.32
CA HIS A 93 10.48 -1.98 0.63
C HIS A 93 11.18 -1.95 1.99
N PRO A 94 10.51 -1.61 3.10
CA PRO A 94 11.17 -1.36 4.39
C PRO A 94 11.94 -2.55 4.96
N ALA A 95 11.57 -3.78 4.60
CA ALA A 95 12.29 -4.99 5.01
C ALA A 95 13.64 -5.17 4.29
N PHE A 96 13.95 -4.38 3.25
CA PHE A 96 15.22 -4.47 2.53
C PHE A 96 16.25 -3.53 3.14
N PRO A 97 17.50 -4.00 3.41
CA PRO A 97 18.55 -3.16 3.97
C PRO A 97 18.89 -1.93 3.12
N SER A 98 18.64 -1.98 1.80
CA SER A 98 18.85 -0.87 0.87
C SER A 98 17.76 0.22 0.99
N CYS A 99 16.64 -0.06 1.64
CA CYS A 99 15.56 0.91 1.77
C CYS A 99 15.91 1.97 2.81
N PRO A 100 15.77 3.27 2.50
CA PRO A 100 15.93 4.32 3.49
C PRO A 100 15.01 4.07 4.71
N GLY A 101 15.57 4.17 5.91
CA GLY A 101 14.82 3.94 7.15
C GLY A 101 14.67 2.48 7.58
N HIS A 102 15.28 1.51 6.87
CA HIS A 102 15.24 0.08 7.24
C HIS A 102 15.57 -0.18 8.71
N LEU A 103 16.59 0.51 9.27
CA LEU A 103 17.00 0.31 10.67
C LEU A 103 15.91 0.72 11.66
N TYR A 104 15.15 1.78 11.37
CA TYR A 104 14.00 2.20 12.18
C TYR A 104 12.86 1.22 12.04
N TRP A 105 12.55 0.78 10.83
CA TRP A 105 11.55 -0.25 10.61
C TRP A 105 11.88 -1.54 11.37
N LYS A 106 13.12 -2.01 11.30
CA LYS A 106 13.58 -3.21 11.99
C LYS A 106 13.50 -3.09 13.52
N ARG A 107 13.69 -1.88 14.05
CA ARG A 107 13.59 -1.60 15.49
C ARG A 107 12.14 -1.54 15.98
N ASP A 108 11.25 -0.91 15.21
CA ASP A 108 9.95 -0.44 15.68
C ASP A 108 8.77 -1.28 15.17
N PHE A 109 8.96 -2.05 14.09
CA PHE A 109 7.88 -2.79 13.44
C PHE A 109 8.12 -4.29 13.46
N THR A 110 7.03 -5.06 13.60
CA THR A 110 7.05 -6.53 13.60
C THR A 110 6.82 -7.15 12.23
N GLY A 111 6.43 -6.34 11.24
CA GLY A 111 6.12 -6.79 9.89
C GLY A 111 5.94 -5.64 8.91
N SER A 112 5.50 -5.98 7.70
CA SER A 112 5.19 -5.05 6.63
C SER A 112 3.78 -5.33 6.07
N ALA A 113 3.31 -4.42 5.22
CA ALA A 113 2.03 -4.59 4.55
C ALA A 113 2.24 -4.77 3.04
N SER A 114 1.26 -4.41 2.22
CA SER A 114 1.19 -4.73 0.80
C SER A 114 1.71 -3.64 -0.14
N VAL A 115 2.07 -2.47 0.38
CA VAL A 115 2.48 -1.33 -0.45
C VAL A 115 3.98 -1.17 -0.44
N PHE A 116 4.56 -1.10 -1.62
CA PHE A 116 5.97 -0.74 -1.82
C PHE A 116 6.15 -0.07 -3.17
N SER A 117 7.33 0.47 -3.43
CA SER A 117 7.66 1.09 -4.71
C SER A 117 8.95 0.52 -5.27
N PHE A 118 9.10 0.63 -6.58
CA PHE A 118 10.36 0.35 -7.25
C PHE A 118 10.66 1.41 -8.30
N LEU A 119 11.93 1.58 -8.60
CA LEU A 119 12.44 2.53 -9.57
C LEU A 119 13.06 1.76 -10.73
N PHE A 120 12.63 2.05 -11.95
CA PHE A 120 13.33 1.60 -13.15
C PHE A 120 14.65 2.34 -13.32
N LYS A 121 15.64 1.70 -13.95
CA LYS A 121 16.92 2.32 -14.32
C LYS A 121 16.73 3.53 -15.23
N ASP A 122 17.71 4.41 -15.26
CA ASP A 122 17.71 5.68 -15.98
C ASP A 122 17.64 5.54 -17.51
N ASN A 123 18.02 4.38 -18.03
CA ASN A 123 17.88 4.06 -19.46
C ASN A 123 16.45 3.64 -19.86
N ILE A 124 15.53 3.53 -18.91
CA ILE A 124 14.10 3.26 -19.20
C ILE A 124 13.35 4.59 -19.22
N SER A 125 12.73 4.91 -20.33
CA SER A 125 11.96 6.14 -20.51
C SER A 125 10.58 6.08 -19.84
N ALA A 126 9.99 7.24 -19.56
CA ALA A 126 8.62 7.33 -19.03
C ALA A 126 7.58 6.67 -19.97
N GLN A 127 7.81 6.73 -21.28
CA GLN A 127 6.94 6.08 -22.27
C GLN A 127 7.00 4.55 -22.14
N GLN A 128 8.18 3.98 -21.95
CA GLN A 128 8.33 2.54 -21.71
C GLN A 128 7.68 2.12 -20.38
N VAL A 129 7.77 2.95 -19.34
CA VAL A 129 7.04 2.69 -18.08
C VAL A 129 5.53 2.70 -18.29
N THR A 130 5.01 3.60 -19.14
CA THR A 130 3.60 3.59 -19.54
C THR A 130 3.25 2.29 -20.26
N GLY A 131 4.05 1.86 -21.23
CA GLY A 131 3.87 0.59 -21.93
C GLY A 131 3.90 -0.61 -20.99
N PHE A 132 4.81 -0.61 -19.99
CA PHE A 132 4.83 -1.62 -18.94
C PHE A 132 3.50 -1.67 -18.17
N LEU A 133 2.97 -0.52 -17.75
CA LEU A 133 1.71 -0.46 -17.00
C LEU A 133 0.51 -0.91 -17.86
N GLU A 134 0.47 -0.54 -19.13
CA GLU A 134 -0.58 -0.95 -20.06
C GLU A 134 -0.55 -2.45 -20.39
N ALA A 135 0.61 -3.08 -20.27
CA ALA A 135 0.78 -4.52 -20.50
C ALA A 135 0.37 -5.39 -19.30
N LEU A 136 0.14 -4.81 -18.11
CA LEU A 136 -0.33 -5.53 -16.93
C LEU A 136 -1.76 -6.04 -17.14
N VAL A 137 -2.00 -7.29 -16.74
CA VAL A 137 -3.30 -7.97 -16.88
C VAL A 137 -3.91 -8.27 -15.52
N VAL A 138 -3.14 -8.82 -14.60
CA VAL A 138 -3.58 -9.14 -13.23
C VAL A 138 -3.61 -7.88 -12.39
N PHE A 139 -2.50 -7.13 -12.34
CA PHE A 139 -2.48 -5.81 -11.73
C PHE A 139 -3.44 -4.86 -12.43
N LYS A 140 -4.25 -4.14 -11.65
CA LYS A 140 -5.11 -3.06 -12.17
C LYS A 140 -4.47 -1.71 -11.92
N LEU A 141 -4.75 -0.73 -12.79
CA LEU A 141 -4.28 0.64 -12.57
C LEU A 141 -5.13 1.32 -11.50
N GLY A 142 -4.50 1.82 -10.45
CA GLY A 142 -5.24 2.45 -9.36
C GLY A 142 -4.38 3.02 -8.25
N LEU A 143 -4.93 4.06 -7.58
CA LEU A 143 -4.25 4.80 -6.52
C LEU A 143 -4.51 4.23 -5.11
N SER A 144 -5.44 3.29 -4.95
CA SER A 144 -5.80 2.72 -3.65
C SER A 144 -4.78 1.68 -3.16
N TRP A 145 -5.05 1.08 -2.01
CA TRP A 145 -4.29 -0.02 -1.43
C TRP A 145 -5.09 -0.74 -0.33
N GLY A 146 -4.59 -1.88 0.13
CA GLY A 146 -5.13 -2.62 1.27
C GLY A 146 -6.36 -3.45 0.98
N GLY A 147 -6.78 -3.52 -0.29
CA GLY A 147 -7.84 -4.41 -0.78
C GLY A 147 -7.31 -5.75 -1.26
N VAL A 148 -8.23 -6.57 -1.78
CA VAL A 148 -7.94 -7.92 -2.30
C VAL A 148 -7.26 -7.90 -3.67
N THR A 149 -7.37 -6.77 -4.41
CA THR A 149 -6.87 -6.62 -5.78
C THR A 149 -5.51 -5.93 -5.80
N SER A 150 -4.58 -6.49 -6.56
CA SER A 150 -3.27 -5.89 -6.82
C SER A 150 -3.40 -4.68 -7.73
N LEU A 151 -2.72 -3.58 -7.36
CA LEU A 151 -2.76 -2.32 -8.06
C LEU A 151 -1.37 -1.81 -8.39
N ALA A 152 -1.25 -1.17 -9.54
CA ALA A 152 -0.04 -0.47 -9.97
C ALA A 152 -0.34 1.00 -10.31
N VAL A 153 0.59 1.88 -10.01
CA VAL A 153 0.53 3.30 -10.40
C VAL A 153 1.93 3.87 -10.56
N VAL A 154 2.12 4.68 -11.61
CA VAL A 154 3.34 5.47 -11.79
C VAL A 154 3.19 6.85 -11.16
N TYR A 155 4.27 7.38 -10.63
CA TYR A 155 4.36 8.76 -10.18
C TYR A 155 5.21 9.56 -11.18
N PRO A 156 4.59 10.34 -12.08
CA PRO A 156 5.30 11.09 -13.11
C PRO A 156 6.18 12.20 -12.53
N ALA A 157 5.74 12.78 -11.43
CA ALA A 157 6.51 13.73 -10.63
C ALA A 157 6.15 13.59 -9.16
N LEU A 158 7.12 13.80 -8.28
CA LEU A 158 6.89 13.97 -6.86
C LEU A 158 7.16 15.45 -6.53
N ASP A 159 6.21 16.09 -5.85
CA ASP A 159 6.37 17.45 -5.33
C ASP A 159 7.28 17.43 -4.08
N ARG A 160 8.54 17.01 -4.30
CA ARG A 160 9.58 16.97 -3.28
C ARG A 160 10.89 17.46 -3.86
N PRO A 161 11.53 18.48 -3.28
CA PRO A 161 12.82 18.98 -3.73
C PRO A 161 13.87 17.85 -3.81
N GLY A 162 14.53 17.75 -4.96
CA GLY A 162 15.62 16.78 -5.18
C GLY A 162 15.18 15.33 -5.43
N GLN A 163 13.89 15.06 -5.64
CA GLN A 163 13.36 13.73 -5.93
C GLN A 163 12.54 13.73 -7.23
N ASP A 164 13.18 14.01 -8.34
CA ASP A 164 12.60 13.79 -9.67
C ASP A 164 13.07 12.42 -10.19
N PHE A 165 12.16 11.51 -10.35
CA PHE A 165 12.42 10.18 -10.91
C PHE A 165 12.04 10.05 -12.39
N GLY A 166 11.70 11.17 -13.07
CA GLY A 166 11.43 11.21 -14.50
C GLY A 166 10.31 10.25 -14.95
N GLY A 167 9.30 10.00 -14.12
CA GLY A 167 8.22 9.06 -14.43
C GLY A 167 8.61 7.58 -14.36
N ARG A 168 9.73 7.25 -13.70
CA ARG A 168 10.23 5.87 -13.57
C ARG A 168 9.89 5.20 -12.24
N LEU A 169 9.26 5.93 -11.31
CA LEU A 169 8.84 5.40 -10.01
C LEU A 169 7.45 4.77 -10.12
N VAL A 170 7.37 3.47 -9.85
CA VAL A 170 6.12 2.72 -9.81
C VAL A 170 5.85 2.27 -8.38
N ARG A 171 4.61 2.48 -7.91
CA ARG A 171 4.12 1.91 -6.65
C ARG A 171 3.21 0.74 -6.96
N LEU A 172 3.42 -0.35 -6.24
CA LEU A 172 2.53 -1.50 -6.21
C LEU A 172 1.77 -1.57 -4.88
N ASN A 173 0.54 -2.02 -4.95
CA ASN A 173 -0.19 -2.63 -3.86
C ASN A 173 -0.41 -4.09 -4.23
N ILE A 174 0.02 -5.00 -3.38
CA ILE A 174 -0.20 -6.43 -3.57
C ILE A 174 -1.54 -6.80 -2.94
N GLY A 175 -2.36 -7.52 -3.69
CA GLY A 175 -3.64 -8.08 -3.25
C GLY A 175 -3.51 -9.53 -2.77
N LEU A 176 -4.58 -10.28 -2.91
CA LEU A 176 -4.67 -11.68 -2.46
C LEU A 176 -4.57 -12.69 -3.63
N GLU A 177 -4.21 -12.23 -4.82
CA GLU A 177 -3.91 -13.09 -5.96
C GLU A 177 -2.69 -13.98 -5.65
N ALA A 178 -2.56 -15.10 -6.36
CA ALA A 178 -1.40 -15.99 -6.20
C ALA A 178 -0.09 -15.24 -6.53
N PRO A 179 0.95 -15.31 -5.69
CA PRO A 179 2.21 -14.60 -5.94
C PRO A 179 2.86 -14.93 -7.27
N ASP A 180 2.73 -16.18 -7.72
CA ASP A 180 3.30 -16.64 -9.00
C ASP A 180 2.60 -15.94 -10.17
N ASP A 181 1.27 -15.80 -10.14
CA ASP A 181 0.51 -15.07 -11.16
C ASP A 181 0.92 -13.58 -11.21
N LEU A 182 1.20 -12.97 -10.05
CA LEU A 182 1.67 -11.60 -9.96
C LEU A 182 3.09 -11.44 -10.55
N VAL A 183 3.97 -12.39 -10.29
CA VAL A 183 5.33 -12.42 -10.84
C VAL A 183 5.28 -12.60 -12.35
N ASP A 184 4.47 -13.53 -12.85
CA ASP A 184 4.32 -13.80 -14.28
C ASP A 184 3.74 -12.58 -15.02
N ASP A 185 2.77 -11.89 -14.44
CA ASP A 185 2.19 -10.66 -14.98
C ASP A 185 3.26 -9.55 -15.12
N LEU A 186 4.04 -9.33 -14.06
CA LEU A 186 5.13 -8.36 -14.07
C LEU A 186 6.22 -8.75 -15.07
N GLN A 187 6.58 -10.02 -15.17
CA GLN A 187 7.57 -10.51 -16.13
C GLN A 187 7.10 -10.28 -17.56
N ASN A 188 5.86 -10.64 -17.88
CA ASN A 188 5.27 -10.42 -19.20
C ASN A 188 5.21 -8.92 -19.54
N ALA A 189 4.84 -8.08 -18.58
CA ALA A 189 4.79 -6.63 -18.76
C ALA A 189 6.20 -6.03 -19.00
N ILE A 190 7.24 -6.51 -18.33
CA ILE A 190 8.64 -6.13 -18.59
C ILE A 190 9.05 -6.54 -20.01
N LEU A 191 8.76 -7.77 -20.42
CA LEU A 191 9.17 -8.30 -21.74
C LEU A 191 8.46 -7.63 -22.91
N THR A 192 7.24 -7.19 -22.74
CA THR A 192 6.41 -6.65 -23.81
C THR A 192 6.29 -5.14 -23.79
N GLY A 193 6.17 -4.55 -22.60
CA GLY A 193 5.90 -3.13 -22.42
C GLY A 193 7.13 -2.22 -22.43
N LEU A 194 8.33 -2.75 -22.12
CA LEU A 194 9.57 -1.97 -22.15
C LEU A 194 10.29 -1.93 -23.52
N LYS A 195 9.62 -2.38 -24.57
CA LYS A 195 10.18 -2.40 -25.95
C LYS A 195 10.26 -1.02 -26.56
#